data_ef92b86e225b7bde16ab3f8406e21bb2
#
_entry.id   ef92b86e225b7bde16ab3f8406e21bb2
#
_cell.length_a   1.000
_cell.length_b   1.000
_cell.length_c   1.000
_cell.angle_alpha   90.00
_cell.angle_beta   90.00
_cell.angle_gamma   90.00
#
_symmetry.space_group_name_H-M   'P 1'
#
loop_
_entity.id
_entity.type
_entity.pdbx_description
1 polymer ?
#
loop_
_entity_poly.entity_id
_entity_poly.type
_entity_poly.pdbx_seq_one_letter_code
_entity_poly.pdbx_strand_id
1 'polypeptide(L)'
;MGTRTEAIRVTASSHMTSSSVPSSQDLTPPNPYEGILSAGGPLPLEYDQSANWKYCAAIYEKYTGKHAPNSQEVVPGPGGKTLETNASINDACQLLTMFRDIANRVGKNLNNANWTATVDSFGHIDNYGSGPYSSLHKGKYDAEDNFRLEAFDSSIGTKGDWRALTAVENTPGG
;
A
#
# COMPACT_ATOMS: atom_id res chain seq x y z
N MET A 1 18.59 -13.88 35.10
CA MET A 1 18.74 -13.85 33.64
C MET A 1 17.48 -14.44 33.04
N GLY A 2 16.57 -13.60 32.59
CA GLY A 2 15.33 -14.06 31.96
C GLY A 2 15.59 -14.33 30.49
N THR A 3 15.37 -15.54 30.05
CA THR A 3 15.33 -15.90 28.62
C THR A 3 14.15 -15.19 27.98
N ARG A 4 14.41 -14.19 27.15
CA ARG A 4 13.42 -13.64 26.21
C ARG A 4 13.07 -14.75 25.22
N THR A 5 11.91 -15.33 25.36
CA THR A 5 11.27 -16.08 24.26
C THR A 5 10.81 -15.03 23.25
N GLU A 6 11.59 -14.82 22.20
CA GLU A 6 11.16 -13.98 21.08
C GLU A 6 10.01 -14.70 20.39
N ALA A 7 8.80 -14.23 20.63
CA ALA A 7 7.64 -14.71 19.88
C ALA A 7 7.69 -14.08 18.49
N ILE A 8 8.07 -14.86 17.49
CA ILE A 8 7.92 -14.46 16.08
C ILE A 8 6.42 -14.37 15.82
N ARG A 9 5.91 -13.15 15.73
CA ARG A 9 4.52 -12.92 15.29
C ARG A 9 4.53 -12.72 13.79
N VAL A 10 4.17 -13.75 13.06
CA VAL A 10 3.84 -13.63 11.63
C VAL A 10 2.40 -13.14 11.55
N THR A 11 2.21 -11.91 11.16
CA THR A 11 0.88 -11.40 10.84
C THR A 11 0.72 -11.44 9.32
N ALA A 12 -0.06 -12.39 8.85
CA ALA A 12 -0.42 -12.50 7.44
C ALA A 12 -1.53 -11.50 7.10
N SER A 13 -1.21 -10.23 7.00
CA SER A 13 -2.13 -9.21 6.50
C SER A 13 -1.37 -8.29 5.58
N SER A 14 -1.75 -8.27 4.32
CA SER A 14 -1.26 -7.34 3.30
C SER A 14 -1.62 -5.87 3.59
N HIS A 15 -2.30 -5.60 4.70
CA HIS A 15 -2.74 -4.27 5.11
C HIS A 15 -2.11 -3.77 6.42
N MET A 16 -1.06 -4.41 6.91
CA MET A 16 -0.28 -3.80 7.97
C MET A 16 0.59 -2.70 7.38
N THR A 17 0.00 -1.53 7.23
CA THR A 17 0.76 -0.30 6.96
C THR A 17 1.54 0.10 8.21
N SER A 18 2.52 0.97 8.06
CA SER A 18 3.21 1.60 9.20
C SER A 18 2.25 2.21 10.23
N SER A 19 1.02 2.54 9.81
CA SER A 19 -0.06 3.01 10.69
C SER A 19 -0.67 1.93 11.58
N SER A 20 -0.59 0.67 11.17
CA SER A 20 -1.11 -0.46 11.96
C SER A 20 -0.17 -0.88 13.09
N VAL A 21 1.09 -0.54 13.00
CA VAL A 21 2.03 -0.62 14.10
C VAL A 21 1.89 0.67 14.89
N PRO A 22 1.64 0.65 16.22
CA PRO A 22 1.59 1.85 17.03
C PRO A 22 2.98 2.51 17.07
N SER A 23 3.39 3.02 15.93
CA SER A 23 4.75 3.47 15.66
C SER A 23 4.97 4.90 16.09
N SER A 24 3.92 5.68 16.10
CA SER A 24 4.09 7.13 16.15
C SER A 24 4.29 7.68 17.54
N GLN A 25 4.20 6.86 18.59
CA GLN A 25 4.23 7.41 19.94
C GLN A 25 5.33 6.90 20.85
N ASP A 26 5.98 5.80 20.51
CA ASP A 26 7.09 5.31 21.34
C ASP A 26 8.11 4.50 20.52
N LEU A 27 8.90 5.19 19.74
CA LEU A 27 10.10 4.63 19.11
C LEU A 27 11.26 4.46 20.10
N THR A 28 11.02 4.72 21.39
CA THR A 28 12.05 4.60 22.43
C THR A 28 12.49 3.13 22.55
N PRO A 29 13.77 2.82 22.44
CA PRO A 29 14.24 1.46 22.63
C PRO A 29 14.01 0.96 24.06
N PRO A 30 13.59 -0.31 24.24
CA PRO A 30 13.35 -1.30 23.20
C PRO A 30 11.93 -1.20 22.61
N ASN A 31 11.83 -0.88 21.34
CA ASN A 31 10.54 -0.88 20.64
C ASN A 31 10.00 -2.32 20.57
N PRO A 32 8.80 -2.61 21.10
CA PRO A 32 8.25 -3.97 21.10
C PRO A 32 7.90 -4.51 19.70
N TYR A 33 7.88 -3.64 18.69
CA TYR A 33 7.58 -3.98 17.30
C TYR A 33 8.84 -4.18 16.45
N GLU A 34 10.02 -3.88 16.98
CA GLU A 34 11.28 -4.05 16.24
C GLU A 34 11.45 -5.49 15.74
N GLY A 35 11.67 -5.64 14.44
CA GLY A 35 11.85 -6.94 13.81
C GLY A 35 10.58 -7.76 13.60
N ILE A 36 9.38 -7.23 13.88
CA ILE A 36 8.13 -7.91 13.51
C ILE A 36 8.13 -8.18 12.00
N LEU A 37 7.80 -9.40 11.62
CA LEU A 37 7.70 -9.83 10.23
C LEU A 37 6.31 -9.59 9.67
N SER A 38 6.26 -9.13 8.43
CA SER A 38 5.04 -9.00 7.64
C SER A 38 5.24 -9.55 6.24
N ALA A 39 4.15 -9.90 5.60
CA ALA A 39 4.09 -10.13 4.17
C ALA A 39 3.45 -8.89 3.53
N GLY A 40 4.08 -8.33 2.52
CA GLY A 40 3.62 -7.11 1.87
C GLY A 40 4.01 -7.03 0.40
N GLY A 41 3.74 -5.89 -0.18
CA GLY A 41 4.10 -5.52 -1.54
C GLY A 41 5.20 -4.46 -1.59
N PRO A 42 5.03 -3.38 -2.35
CA PRO A 42 5.95 -2.25 -2.34
C PRO A 42 5.97 -1.56 -0.98
N LEU A 43 7.16 -1.19 -0.54
CA LEU A 43 7.31 -0.42 0.69
C LEU A 43 6.72 1.00 0.52
N PRO A 44 6.22 1.63 1.60
CA PRO A 44 5.70 3.00 1.54
C PRO A 44 6.68 4.00 0.93
N LEU A 45 7.96 3.92 1.28
CA LEU A 45 9.00 4.79 0.71
C LEU A 45 9.26 4.52 -0.78
N GLU A 46 9.14 3.27 -1.24
CA GLU A 46 9.23 2.93 -2.67
C GLU A 46 8.04 3.52 -3.43
N TYR A 47 6.85 3.42 -2.82
CA TYR A 47 5.65 3.99 -3.38
C TYR A 47 5.74 5.52 -3.51
N ASP A 48 6.24 6.23 -2.50
CA ASP A 48 6.45 7.68 -2.54
C ASP A 48 7.34 8.13 -3.72
N GLN A 49 8.24 7.27 -4.18
CA GLN A 49 9.10 7.54 -5.34
C GLN A 49 8.43 7.20 -6.68
N SER A 50 7.31 6.51 -6.67
CA SER A 50 6.65 6.03 -7.87
C SER A 50 6.11 7.18 -8.73
N ALA A 51 6.04 6.95 -10.05
CA ALA A 51 5.42 7.91 -10.97
C ALA A 51 3.93 8.10 -10.64
N ASN A 52 3.30 7.08 -10.13
CA ASN A 52 1.90 7.13 -9.77
C ASN A 52 1.64 8.02 -8.55
N TRP A 53 2.41 7.83 -7.47
CA TRP A 53 2.27 8.73 -6.32
C TRP A 53 2.42 10.20 -6.74
N LYS A 54 3.44 10.50 -7.54
CA LYS A 54 3.67 11.86 -8.05
C LYS A 54 2.47 12.39 -8.83
N TYR A 55 1.85 11.53 -9.66
CA TYR A 55 0.63 11.87 -10.39
C TYR A 55 -0.56 12.12 -9.45
N CYS A 56 -0.79 11.24 -8.50
CA CYS A 56 -1.89 11.32 -7.54
C CYS A 56 -1.74 12.53 -6.61
N ALA A 57 -0.55 12.76 -6.09
CA ALA A 57 -0.21 13.91 -5.27
C ALA A 57 -0.47 15.22 -6.02
N ALA A 58 -0.02 15.32 -7.28
CA ALA A 58 -0.24 16.52 -8.09
C ALA A 58 -1.74 16.80 -8.34
N ILE A 59 -2.55 15.76 -8.55
CA ILE A 59 -4.01 15.92 -8.66
C ILE A 59 -4.59 16.40 -7.34
N TYR A 60 -4.24 15.77 -6.23
CA TYR A 60 -4.73 16.15 -4.91
C TYR A 60 -4.40 17.63 -4.62
N GLU A 61 -3.16 18.04 -4.80
CA GLU A 61 -2.70 19.42 -4.58
C GLU A 61 -3.42 20.42 -5.47
N LYS A 62 -3.57 20.10 -6.76
CA LYS A 62 -4.25 20.95 -7.74
C LYS A 62 -5.70 21.26 -7.34
N TYR A 63 -6.44 20.26 -6.88
CA TYR A 63 -7.87 20.40 -6.63
C TYR A 63 -8.21 20.77 -5.18
N THR A 64 -7.33 20.50 -4.23
CA THR A 64 -7.57 20.83 -2.82
C THR A 64 -6.82 22.09 -2.37
N GLY A 65 -5.77 22.50 -3.07
CA GLY A 65 -4.83 23.54 -2.64
C GLY A 65 -4.00 23.15 -1.41
N LYS A 66 -4.00 21.86 -1.04
CA LYS A 66 -3.27 21.35 0.12
C LYS A 66 -2.11 20.49 -0.33
N HIS A 67 -1.03 20.50 0.45
CA HIS A 67 0.11 19.61 0.25
C HIS A 67 -0.31 18.13 0.40
N ALA A 68 0.16 17.27 -0.51
CA ALA A 68 0.00 15.82 -0.43
C ALA A 68 1.17 15.23 0.38
N PRO A 69 0.96 14.83 1.63
CA PRO A 69 2.04 14.35 2.49
C PRO A 69 2.54 12.99 1.99
N ASN A 70 3.85 12.76 2.06
CA ASN A 70 4.44 11.44 1.83
C ASN A 70 4.20 10.48 3.01
N SER A 71 4.63 9.22 2.87
CA SER A 71 4.39 8.18 3.88
C SER A 71 5.03 8.48 5.24
N GLN A 72 6.10 9.28 5.29
CA GLN A 72 6.83 9.63 6.52
C GLN A 72 6.32 10.91 7.19
N GLU A 73 5.49 11.69 6.50
CA GLU A 73 4.96 12.93 7.07
C GLU A 73 3.83 12.68 8.05
N VAL A 74 3.91 13.31 9.20
CA VAL A 74 2.85 13.29 10.21
C VAL A 74 1.87 14.41 9.95
N VAL A 75 0.63 14.06 9.66
CA VAL A 75 -0.45 15.05 9.49
C VAL A 75 -1.27 15.12 10.77
N PRO A 76 -1.24 16.26 11.49
CA PRO A 76 -2.04 16.43 12.69
C PRO A 76 -3.53 16.38 12.39
N GLY A 77 -4.26 15.60 13.18
CA GLY A 77 -5.72 15.51 13.12
C GLY A 77 -6.40 16.02 14.38
N PRO A 78 -7.72 15.99 14.39
CA PRO A 78 -8.51 16.39 15.56
C PRO A 78 -8.20 15.55 16.78
N GLY A 79 -8.15 16.17 17.95
CA GLY A 79 -7.95 15.48 19.23
C GLY A 79 -6.54 14.88 19.41
N GLY A 80 -5.52 15.42 18.72
CA GLY A 80 -4.15 14.97 18.83
C GLY A 80 -3.86 13.65 18.10
N LYS A 81 -4.79 13.18 17.27
CA LYS A 81 -4.58 11.99 16.43
C LYS A 81 -3.78 12.34 15.18
N THR A 82 -3.11 11.33 14.63
CA THR A 82 -2.50 11.43 13.29
C THR A 82 -3.50 11.04 12.23
N LEU A 83 -3.51 11.77 11.12
CA LEU A 83 -4.28 11.43 9.92
C LEU A 83 -3.41 10.68 8.92
N GLU A 84 -3.95 9.59 8.41
CA GLU A 84 -3.33 8.78 7.34
C GLU A 84 -3.69 9.36 5.95
N THR A 85 -3.31 10.62 5.73
CA THR A 85 -3.68 11.34 4.50
C THR A 85 -2.99 10.73 3.28
N ASN A 86 -1.73 10.30 3.41
CA ASN A 86 -0.99 9.63 2.34
C ASN A 86 -1.73 8.37 1.88
N ALA A 87 -2.04 7.46 2.81
CA ALA A 87 -2.76 6.22 2.51
C ALA A 87 -4.12 6.50 1.86
N SER A 88 -4.88 7.47 2.38
CA SER A 88 -6.19 7.82 1.82
C SER A 88 -6.12 8.37 0.40
N ILE A 89 -5.11 9.20 0.09
CA ILE A 89 -4.88 9.71 -1.28
C ILE A 89 -4.51 8.54 -2.20
N ASN A 90 -3.62 7.67 -1.73
CA ASN A 90 -3.18 6.50 -2.47
C ASN A 90 -4.36 5.59 -2.83
N ASP A 91 -5.14 5.16 -1.85
CA ASP A 91 -6.27 4.25 -2.04
C ASP A 91 -7.30 4.83 -3.00
N ALA A 92 -7.68 6.10 -2.80
CA ALA A 92 -8.62 6.77 -3.69
C ALA A 92 -8.10 6.86 -5.13
N CYS A 93 -6.81 7.17 -5.30
CA CYS A 93 -6.20 7.29 -6.61
C CYS A 93 -6.09 5.95 -7.33
N GLN A 94 -5.71 4.88 -6.62
CA GLN A 94 -5.67 3.52 -7.16
C GLN A 94 -7.04 3.08 -7.66
N LEU A 95 -8.07 3.22 -6.83
CA LEU A 95 -9.43 2.84 -7.19
C LEU A 95 -9.92 3.60 -8.43
N LEU A 96 -9.67 4.91 -8.49
CA LEU A 96 -10.10 5.74 -9.62
C LEU A 96 -9.33 5.43 -10.90
N THR A 97 -8.03 5.20 -10.82
CA THR A 97 -7.22 4.84 -12.00
C THR A 97 -7.60 3.47 -12.53
N MET A 98 -7.78 2.49 -11.66
CA MET A 98 -8.23 1.15 -12.04
C MET A 98 -9.63 1.21 -12.68
N PHE A 99 -10.57 1.94 -12.08
CA PHE A 99 -11.91 2.15 -12.67
C PHE A 99 -11.82 2.78 -14.06
N ARG A 100 -11.03 3.84 -14.21
CA ARG A 100 -10.82 4.52 -15.49
C ARG A 100 -10.29 3.56 -16.56
N ASP A 101 -9.31 2.75 -16.21
CA ASP A 101 -8.64 1.88 -17.18
C ASP A 101 -9.56 0.74 -17.63
N ILE A 102 -10.34 0.17 -16.70
CA ILE A 102 -11.38 -0.81 -17.04
C ILE A 102 -12.48 -0.15 -17.89
N ALA A 103 -12.97 1.02 -17.48
CA ALA A 103 -14.03 1.74 -18.22
C ALA A 103 -13.59 2.12 -19.64
N ASN A 104 -12.35 2.56 -19.81
CA ASN A 104 -11.78 2.85 -21.12
C ASN A 104 -11.75 1.62 -22.03
N ARG A 105 -11.43 0.45 -21.47
CA ARG A 105 -11.40 -0.82 -22.21
C ARG A 105 -12.78 -1.33 -22.56
N VAL A 106 -13.77 -1.14 -21.68
CA VAL A 106 -15.20 -1.42 -21.97
C VAL A 106 -15.72 -0.52 -23.10
N GLY A 107 -15.30 0.74 -23.12
CA GLY A 107 -15.68 1.71 -24.14
C GLY A 107 -17.12 2.20 -24.01
N LYS A 108 -17.75 2.49 -25.16
CA LYS A 108 -19.06 3.17 -25.20
C LYS A 108 -20.24 2.34 -24.68
N ASN A 109 -20.09 1.02 -24.61
CA ASN A 109 -21.14 0.10 -24.17
C ASN A 109 -20.99 -0.28 -22.70
N LEU A 110 -20.79 0.70 -21.85
CA LEU A 110 -20.60 0.50 -20.41
C LEU A 110 -21.88 -0.03 -19.77
N ASN A 111 -21.85 -1.31 -19.38
CA ASN A 111 -22.89 -2.01 -18.60
C ASN A 111 -22.25 -3.14 -17.80
N ASN A 112 -23.00 -3.72 -16.87
CA ASN A 112 -22.46 -4.74 -15.96
C ASN A 112 -21.89 -5.98 -16.69
N ALA A 113 -22.54 -6.44 -17.77
CA ALA A 113 -22.08 -7.61 -18.50
C ALA A 113 -20.73 -7.35 -19.18
N ASN A 114 -20.61 -6.22 -19.88
CA ASN A 114 -19.36 -5.83 -20.54
C ASN A 114 -18.25 -5.49 -19.54
N TRP A 115 -18.60 -4.88 -18.41
CA TRP A 115 -17.67 -4.64 -17.32
C TRP A 115 -17.07 -5.96 -16.80
N THR A 116 -17.92 -6.91 -16.42
CA THR A 116 -17.49 -8.22 -15.93
C THR A 116 -16.63 -8.95 -16.96
N ALA A 117 -17.07 -9.01 -18.23
CA ALA A 117 -16.30 -9.66 -19.28
C ALA A 117 -14.94 -8.99 -19.51
N THR A 118 -14.86 -7.67 -19.37
CA THR A 118 -13.60 -6.93 -19.47
C THR A 118 -12.69 -7.25 -18.31
N VAL A 119 -13.18 -7.25 -17.08
CA VAL A 119 -12.39 -7.60 -15.88
C VAL A 119 -11.90 -9.05 -15.98
N ASP A 120 -12.76 -9.99 -16.36
CA ASP A 120 -12.43 -11.41 -16.52
C ASP A 120 -11.30 -11.67 -17.53
N SER A 121 -11.12 -10.77 -18.48
CA SER A 121 -10.12 -10.88 -19.56
C SER A 121 -9.05 -9.79 -19.53
N PHE A 122 -8.95 -9.02 -18.45
CA PHE A 122 -8.12 -7.82 -18.42
C PHE A 122 -6.63 -8.15 -18.59
N GLY A 123 -6.14 -9.14 -17.85
CA GLY A 123 -4.73 -9.45 -17.76
C GLY A 123 -4.00 -8.47 -16.86
N HIS A 124 -2.80 -8.06 -17.26
CA HIS A 124 -2.02 -7.07 -16.50
C HIS A 124 -2.75 -5.74 -16.40
N ILE A 125 -2.78 -5.18 -15.21
CA ILE A 125 -3.32 -3.85 -14.92
C ILE A 125 -2.28 -3.06 -14.13
N ASP A 126 -2.06 -1.81 -14.52
CA ASP A 126 -1.22 -0.89 -13.75
C ASP A 126 -1.93 -0.48 -12.46
N ASN A 127 -1.83 -1.33 -11.45
CA ASN A 127 -2.31 -1.00 -10.11
C ASN A 127 -1.14 -0.50 -9.26
N TYR A 128 -1.06 0.76 -9.16
CA TYR A 128 0.10 1.52 -8.74
C TYR A 128 0.50 1.36 -7.26
N GLY A 129 -0.35 0.85 -6.40
CA GLY A 129 0.00 0.53 -5.03
C GLY A 129 0.50 -0.90 -4.86
N SER A 130 0.26 -1.73 -5.87
CA SER A 130 0.56 -3.15 -5.79
C SER A 130 1.92 -3.53 -6.39
N GLY A 131 2.69 -2.56 -6.92
CA GLY A 131 4.02 -2.82 -7.49
C GLY A 131 4.01 -3.43 -8.90
N PRO A 132 5.10 -4.10 -9.31
CA PRO A 132 5.31 -4.48 -10.70
C PRO A 132 4.41 -5.63 -11.19
N TYR A 133 3.79 -6.35 -10.27
CA TYR A 133 2.96 -7.51 -10.60
C TYR A 133 1.53 -7.27 -10.17
N SER A 134 0.65 -7.09 -11.12
CA SER A 134 -0.78 -6.92 -10.88
C SER A 134 -1.59 -7.39 -12.07
N SER A 135 -2.66 -8.12 -11.80
CA SER A 135 -3.51 -8.68 -12.85
C SER A 135 -4.96 -8.82 -12.41
N LEU A 136 -5.84 -8.76 -13.40
CA LEU A 136 -7.27 -9.10 -13.24
C LEU A 136 -7.61 -10.19 -14.24
N HIS A 137 -8.29 -11.21 -13.77
CA HIS A 137 -8.82 -12.28 -14.63
C HIS A 137 -10.00 -12.96 -13.92
N LYS A 138 -10.66 -13.87 -14.62
CA LYS A 138 -11.79 -14.60 -14.06
C LYS A 138 -11.40 -15.33 -12.77
N GLY A 139 -12.10 -15.00 -11.69
CA GLY A 139 -11.85 -15.55 -10.36
C GLY A 139 -10.82 -14.77 -9.53
N LYS A 140 -10.15 -13.77 -10.11
CA LYS A 140 -9.19 -12.91 -9.42
C LYS A 140 -9.50 -11.42 -9.67
N TYR A 141 -9.95 -10.73 -8.64
CA TYR A 141 -10.50 -9.38 -8.73
C TYR A 141 -9.83 -8.37 -7.77
N ASP A 142 -8.77 -8.78 -7.09
CA ASP A 142 -8.04 -7.95 -6.12
C ASP A 142 -6.86 -7.17 -6.73
N ALA A 143 -6.49 -7.50 -7.96
CA ALA A 143 -5.41 -6.88 -8.72
C ALA A 143 -4.02 -6.93 -8.08
N GLU A 144 -3.81 -7.65 -6.99
CA GLU A 144 -2.53 -7.71 -6.30
C GLU A 144 -1.84 -9.07 -6.51
N ASP A 145 -0.62 -9.04 -7.09
CA ASP A 145 0.20 -10.22 -7.38
C ASP A 145 1.58 -10.14 -6.73
N ASN A 146 1.79 -9.19 -5.85
CA ASN A 146 3.09 -8.95 -5.24
C ASN A 146 3.21 -9.60 -3.88
N PHE A 147 4.37 -10.16 -3.63
CA PHE A 147 4.74 -10.71 -2.34
C PHE A 147 6.18 -10.37 -2.02
N ARG A 148 6.43 -9.93 -0.81
CA ARG A 148 7.76 -9.90 -0.19
C ARG A 148 7.64 -10.14 1.30
N LEU A 149 8.74 -10.56 1.92
CA LEU A 149 8.89 -10.53 3.36
C LEU A 149 9.50 -9.20 3.77
N GLU A 150 8.97 -8.65 4.85
CA GLU A 150 9.35 -7.37 5.41
C GLU A 150 9.57 -7.51 6.92
N ALA A 151 10.39 -6.65 7.48
CA ALA A 151 10.53 -6.50 8.93
C ALA A 151 10.35 -5.02 9.30
N PHE A 152 9.67 -4.76 10.40
CA PHE A 152 9.60 -3.41 10.94
C PHE A 152 10.95 -2.99 11.50
N ASP A 153 11.37 -1.77 11.16
CA ASP A 153 12.63 -1.15 11.57
C ASP A 153 12.34 0.26 12.09
N SER A 154 12.43 0.41 13.40
CA SER A 154 12.12 1.68 14.06
C SER A 154 13.13 2.80 13.76
N SER A 155 14.25 2.48 13.14
CA SER A 155 15.27 3.47 12.75
C SER A 155 15.00 4.14 11.41
N ILE A 156 14.05 3.65 10.63
CA ILE A 156 13.71 4.22 9.32
C ILE A 156 12.80 5.44 9.50
N GLY A 157 13.23 6.58 8.95
CA GLY A 157 12.45 7.82 8.95
C GLY A 157 12.13 8.32 10.36
N THR A 158 10.98 8.95 10.53
CA THR A 158 10.52 9.55 11.79
C THR A 158 9.53 8.70 12.58
N LYS A 159 8.94 7.72 11.91
CA LYS A 159 7.89 6.86 12.49
C LYS A 159 8.30 5.39 12.59
N GLY A 160 9.50 5.04 12.14
CA GLY A 160 9.81 3.69 11.72
C GLY A 160 9.11 3.31 10.41
N ASP A 161 9.56 2.29 9.76
CA ASP A 161 8.95 1.77 8.53
C ASP A 161 9.32 0.31 8.30
N TRP A 162 8.79 -0.27 7.25
CA TRP A 162 9.09 -1.62 6.84
C TRP A 162 10.38 -1.66 6.02
N ARG A 163 11.25 -2.61 6.34
CA ARG A 163 12.46 -2.92 5.60
C ARG A 163 12.27 -4.22 4.85
N ALA A 164 12.53 -4.20 3.54
CA ALA A 164 12.49 -5.40 2.71
C ALA A 164 13.51 -6.44 3.18
N LEU A 165 13.08 -7.67 3.36
CA LEU A 165 13.93 -8.83 3.59
C LEU A 165 14.15 -9.63 2.31
N THR A 166 13.20 -9.59 1.39
CA THR A 166 13.28 -10.24 0.08
C THR A 166 12.98 -9.25 -1.06
N ALA A 167 13.30 -9.62 -2.27
CA ALA A 167 12.77 -8.94 -3.45
C ALA A 167 11.25 -9.13 -3.53
N VAL A 168 10.59 -8.29 -4.33
CA VAL A 168 9.18 -8.50 -4.67
C VAL A 168 9.08 -9.68 -5.63
N GLU A 169 8.26 -10.64 -5.30
CA GLU A 169 7.99 -11.82 -6.12
C GLU A 169 6.56 -11.76 -6.67
N ASN A 170 6.37 -12.33 -7.84
CA ASN A 170 5.04 -12.53 -8.41
C ASN A 170 4.41 -13.76 -7.73
N THR A 171 3.30 -13.55 -7.06
CA THR A 171 2.45 -14.62 -6.59
C THR A 171 1.42 -14.89 -7.68
N PRO A 172 1.60 -15.91 -8.53
CA PRO A 172 0.60 -16.22 -9.53
C PRO A 172 -0.70 -16.48 -8.80
N GLY A 173 -1.67 -15.60 -9.03
CA GLY A 173 -3.02 -15.76 -8.53
C GLY A 173 -3.52 -17.14 -8.91
N GLY A 174 -4.08 -17.84 -7.94
CA GLY A 174 -4.63 -19.17 -8.15
C GLY A 174 -5.75 -19.18 -9.18
#